data_f3fc97c0b20f31a1d9212bbd5d688480
#
_entry.id   f3fc97c0b20f31a1d9212bbd5d688480
#
_cell.length_a   1.000
_cell.length_b   1.000
_cell.length_c   1.000
_cell.angle_alpha   90.00
_cell.angle_beta   90.00
_cell.angle_gamma   90.00
#
_symmetry.space_group_name_H-M   'P 1'
#
loop_
_entity.id
_entity.type
_entity.pdbx_description
1 polymer ?
#
loop_
_entity_poly.entity_id
_entity_poly.type
_entity_poly.pdbx_seq_one_letter_code
_entity_poly.pdbx_strand_id
1 'polypeptide(L)'
;MYFIFHFICSQCVAFYRSLFVANILHQHKFSFPIISVGNISLGGTGKTPFIYYLARICNKLKIKHVVVSRGYKKLSSGTCVVHDGKQTLCYDPLITGDEPLMLALKLKTTPIIVDNKKNRALHYVKQAFPQHIVLLDDSFQSHYIRKTFEIVLFNCLVQKKDLRFFPFGKLREPLSSLSRAHFVVFTKHNLSIKENKAVHSALSVVKKNNIPYLYSNISSSISQHSINKVQPIKWKQTPLKKLPKNNILLLCCGIGDPQSFIQTSQQYEPNICQSLLFSDHYNYAQNEQSFMQKIKLLYIKHGFSGLLTTDKDFIKIKNLSLKSIQWFAEIKLQFFIVDIKIHLIEEDKLIRHIKSLGP
;
A
#
# COMPACT_ATOMS: atom_id res chain seq x y z
N MET A 1 2.21 27.00 21.03
CA MET A 1 2.10 25.59 21.41
C MET A 1 2.55 24.63 20.30
N TYR A 2 2.02 24.67 19.06
CA TYR A 2 2.40 23.78 17.95
C TYR A 2 3.91 23.83 17.61
N PHE A 3 4.53 25.02 17.50
CA PHE A 3 5.96 25.15 17.15
C PHE A 3 6.86 24.48 18.18
N ILE A 4 6.56 24.63 19.47
CA ILE A 4 7.31 23.96 20.55
C ILE A 4 7.17 22.45 20.44
N PHE A 5 5.95 21.95 20.24
CA PHE A 5 5.68 20.52 20.04
C PHE A 5 6.45 19.97 18.83
N HIS A 6 6.37 20.67 17.69
CA HIS A 6 7.09 20.29 16.47
C HIS A 6 8.60 20.24 16.69
N PHE A 7 9.15 21.23 17.37
CA PHE A 7 10.57 21.29 17.69
C PHE A 7 10.98 20.10 18.58
N ILE A 8 10.27 19.87 19.69
CA ILE A 8 10.53 18.75 20.60
C ILE A 8 10.49 17.41 19.86
N CYS A 9 9.41 17.14 19.11
CA CYS A 9 9.28 15.89 18.34
C CYS A 9 10.44 15.73 17.33
N SER A 10 10.85 16.82 16.67
CA SER A 10 11.96 16.78 15.72
C SER A 10 13.28 16.45 16.42
N GLN A 11 13.53 17.02 17.62
CA GLN A 11 14.72 16.72 18.41
C GLN A 11 14.70 15.26 18.93
N CYS A 12 13.55 14.78 19.40
CA CYS A 12 13.42 13.38 19.83
C CYS A 12 13.72 12.40 18.70
N VAL A 13 13.20 12.64 17.50
CA VAL A 13 13.49 11.80 16.32
C VAL A 13 14.98 11.86 15.96
N ALA A 14 15.59 13.06 15.97
CA ALA A 14 17.00 13.23 15.68
C ALA A 14 17.88 12.55 16.74
N PHE A 15 17.57 12.72 18.02
CA PHE A 15 18.27 12.08 19.13
C PHE A 15 18.17 10.55 19.06
N TYR A 16 16.95 9.99 18.94
CA TYR A 16 16.77 8.54 18.82
C TYR A 16 17.60 7.94 17.68
N ARG A 17 17.64 8.64 16.54
CA ARG A 17 18.47 8.24 15.40
C ARG A 17 19.96 8.33 15.70
N SER A 18 20.43 9.39 16.39
CA SER A 18 21.85 9.56 16.69
C SER A 18 22.41 8.42 17.53
N LEU A 19 21.58 7.79 18.36
CA LEU A 19 21.98 6.61 19.15
C LEU A 19 22.36 5.40 18.27
N PHE A 20 21.72 5.22 17.11
CA PHE A 20 22.12 4.18 16.14
C PHE A 20 23.37 4.59 15.35
N VAL A 21 23.50 5.85 14.98
CA VAL A 21 24.68 6.35 14.27
C VAL A 21 25.94 6.27 15.15
N ALA A 22 25.78 6.58 16.44
CA ALA A 22 26.85 6.46 17.44
C ALA A 22 27.12 5.02 17.90
N ASN A 23 26.43 4.00 17.33
CA ASN A 23 26.48 2.59 17.73
C ASN A 23 26.12 2.33 19.22
N ILE A 24 25.43 3.27 19.90
CA ILE A 24 24.91 3.07 21.26
C ILE A 24 23.76 2.06 21.21
N LEU A 25 22.87 2.18 20.21
CA LEU A 25 21.84 1.19 19.94
C LEU A 25 22.28 0.27 18.80
N HIS A 26 22.04 -1.03 18.98
CA HIS A 26 22.44 -2.03 18.01
C HIS A 26 21.67 -1.93 16.71
N GLN A 27 22.38 -1.97 15.58
CA GLN A 27 21.82 -2.01 14.25
C GLN A 27 22.09 -3.36 13.59
N HIS A 28 21.02 -4.09 13.23
CA HIS A 28 21.14 -5.36 12.53
C HIS A 28 21.64 -5.16 11.10
N LYS A 29 22.71 -5.86 10.75
CA LYS A 29 23.31 -5.89 9.41
C LYS A 29 23.11 -7.27 8.80
N PHE A 30 22.79 -7.31 7.51
CA PHE A 30 22.59 -8.55 6.75
C PHE A 30 23.54 -8.58 5.54
N SER A 31 23.88 -9.76 5.06
CA SER A 31 24.78 -9.96 3.92
C SER A 31 24.12 -9.69 2.57
N PHE A 32 22.80 -9.73 2.50
CA PHE A 32 22.04 -9.45 1.30
C PHE A 32 21.59 -7.96 1.23
N PRO A 33 21.40 -7.41 0.02
CA PRO A 33 20.91 -6.06 -0.14
C PRO A 33 19.46 -5.90 0.37
N ILE A 34 19.20 -4.80 1.06
CA ILE A 34 17.87 -4.42 1.55
C ILE A 34 17.45 -3.11 0.91
N ILE A 35 16.43 -3.15 0.06
CA ILE A 35 15.75 -1.99 -0.50
C ILE A 35 14.55 -1.69 0.39
N SER A 36 14.60 -0.59 1.12
CA SER A 36 13.50 -0.13 1.97
C SER A 36 12.58 0.79 1.19
N VAL A 37 11.29 0.57 1.28
CA VAL A 37 10.26 1.52 0.83
C VAL A 37 9.53 2.04 2.04
N GLY A 38 9.53 3.34 2.22
CA GLY A 38 8.86 3.96 3.36
C GLY A 38 8.32 5.34 3.04
N ASN A 39 7.85 6.03 4.07
CA ASN A 39 7.37 7.40 3.96
C ASN A 39 7.59 8.15 5.28
N ILE A 40 7.39 9.46 5.27
CA ILE A 40 7.50 10.33 6.46
C ILE A 40 6.15 10.74 7.02
N SER A 41 5.02 10.34 6.41
CA SER A 41 3.69 10.77 6.79
C SER A 41 2.73 9.60 6.98
N LEU A 42 1.69 9.80 7.78
CA LEU A 42 0.54 8.89 7.87
C LEU A 42 -0.31 8.98 6.61
N GLY A 43 -1.06 7.90 6.31
CA GLY A 43 -2.01 7.81 5.20
C GLY A 43 -1.48 7.11 3.96
N GLY A 44 -2.31 7.05 2.92
CA GLY A 44 -2.08 6.31 1.69
C GLY A 44 -1.06 6.94 0.76
N THR A 45 0.22 6.75 1.00
CA THR A 45 1.32 7.25 0.16
C THR A 45 1.59 6.37 -1.06
N GLY A 46 0.93 5.22 -1.18
CA GLY A 46 1.12 4.29 -2.30
C GLY A 46 2.26 3.28 -2.08
N LYS A 47 2.64 2.97 -0.83
CA LYS A 47 3.72 2.00 -0.54
C LYS A 47 3.47 0.62 -1.16
N THR A 48 2.33 0.03 -0.90
CA THR A 48 2.01 -1.32 -1.41
C THR A 48 1.98 -1.41 -2.94
N PRO A 49 1.33 -0.49 -3.67
CA PRO A 49 1.47 -0.42 -5.12
C PRO A 49 2.91 -0.21 -5.59
N PHE A 50 3.73 0.54 -4.84
CA PHE A 50 5.13 0.76 -5.19
C PHE A 50 6.00 -0.48 -4.94
N ILE A 51 5.79 -1.22 -3.86
CA ILE A 51 6.42 -2.53 -3.62
C ILE A 51 6.06 -3.51 -4.75
N TYR A 52 4.78 -3.56 -5.14
CA TYR A 52 4.34 -4.36 -6.28
C TYR A 52 5.06 -3.97 -7.58
N TYR A 53 5.19 -2.67 -7.83
CA TYR A 53 5.91 -2.13 -8.99
C TYR A 53 7.39 -2.56 -8.97
N LEU A 54 8.09 -2.40 -7.83
CA LEU A 54 9.49 -2.80 -7.68
C LEU A 54 9.68 -4.32 -7.87
N ALA A 55 8.81 -5.13 -7.28
CA ALA A 55 8.86 -6.58 -7.44
C ALA A 55 8.69 -6.99 -8.91
N ARG A 56 7.79 -6.32 -9.65
CA ARG A 56 7.65 -6.54 -11.10
C ARG A 56 8.90 -6.15 -11.89
N ILE A 57 9.58 -5.06 -11.52
CA ILE A 57 10.87 -4.68 -12.13
C ILE A 57 11.91 -5.76 -11.85
N CYS A 58 12.05 -6.21 -10.60
CA CYS A 58 12.97 -7.28 -10.24
C CYS A 58 12.69 -8.56 -11.04
N ASN A 59 11.41 -8.95 -11.18
CA ASN A 59 11.03 -10.09 -12.02
C ASN A 59 11.42 -9.90 -13.49
N LYS A 60 11.16 -8.71 -14.07
CA LYS A 60 11.55 -8.38 -15.45
C LYS A 60 13.06 -8.44 -15.65
N LEU A 61 13.83 -8.03 -14.65
CA LEU A 61 15.29 -8.06 -14.65
C LEU A 61 15.87 -9.40 -14.23
N LYS A 62 15.03 -10.40 -13.90
CA LYS A 62 15.42 -11.72 -13.39
C LYS A 62 16.24 -11.66 -12.08
N ILE A 63 16.06 -10.60 -11.29
CA ILE A 63 16.70 -10.44 -9.98
C ILE A 63 15.87 -11.21 -8.94
N LYS A 64 16.51 -12.17 -8.26
CA LYS A 64 15.88 -12.90 -7.15
C LYS A 64 15.58 -11.94 -6.01
N HIS A 65 14.34 -11.90 -5.55
CA HIS A 65 13.92 -10.97 -4.49
C HIS A 65 12.82 -11.58 -3.62
N VAL A 66 12.69 -11.04 -2.41
CA VAL A 66 11.67 -11.41 -1.44
C VAL A 66 11.06 -10.12 -0.86
N VAL A 67 9.75 -10.11 -0.69
CA VAL A 67 9.05 -9.01 -0.02
C VAL A 67 8.91 -9.33 1.47
N VAL A 68 9.32 -8.39 2.32
CA VAL A 68 9.14 -8.47 3.77
C VAL A 68 8.24 -7.33 4.22
N SER A 69 7.11 -7.65 4.84
CA SER A 69 6.16 -6.68 5.37
C SER A 69 5.85 -6.94 6.83
N ARG A 70 5.31 -5.94 7.51
CA ARG A 70 4.87 -6.07 8.91
C ARG A 70 3.57 -6.86 9.06
N GLY A 71 2.72 -6.87 8.03
CA GLY A 71 1.35 -7.38 8.14
C GLY A 71 0.52 -6.54 9.11
N TYR A 72 0.28 -5.29 8.76
CA TYR A 72 -0.46 -4.36 9.62
C TYR A 72 -1.84 -4.91 10.00
N LYS A 73 -2.19 -4.83 11.29
CA LYS A 73 -3.41 -5.37 11.90
C LYS A 73 -3.58 -6.91 11.81
N LYS A 74 -2.53 -7.66 11.50
CA LYS A 74 -2.60 -9.13 11.62
C LYS A 74 -2.71 -9.54 13.09
N LEU A 75 -3.45 -10.60 13.37
CA LEU A 75 -3.63 -11.17 14.71
C LEU A 75 -2.54 -12.20 15.06
N SER A 76 -1.90 -12.79 14.05
CA SER A 76 -0.85 -13.79 14.26
C SER A 76 0.43 -13.19 14.83
N SER A 77 1.12 -13.94 15.67
CA SER A 77 2.48 -13.66 16.13
C SER A 77 3.50 -14.49 15.33
N GLY A 78 4.76 -14.03 15.32
CA GLY A 78 5.82 -14.78 14.63
C GLY A 78 5.93 -14.50 13.14
N THR A 79 6.88 -15.20 12.51
CA THR A 79 7.12 -15.13 11.06
C THR A 79 6.14 -16.04 10.34
N CYS A 80 5.45 -15.48 9.33
CA CYS A 80 4.54 -16.22 8.47
C CYS A 80 5.01 -16.08 7.02
N VAL A 81 5.13 -17.20 6.32
CA VAL A 81 5.38 -17.25 4.87
C VAL A 81 4.01 -17.23 4.18
N VAL A 82 3.68 -16.09 3.57
CA VAL A 82 2.41 -15.93 2.85
C VAL A 82 2.49 -16.58 1.48
N HIS A 83 3.63 -16.40 0.80
CA HIS A 83 3.93 -17.01 -0.50
C HIS A 83 5.40 -17.44 -0.52
N ASP A 84 5.68 -18.66 -0.98
CA ASP A 84 7.03 -19.24 -0.97
C ASP A 84 7.81 -19.01 -2.26
N GLY A 85 7.22 -18.33 -3.23
CA GLY A 85 7.74 -18.15 -4.59
C GLY A 85 7.15 -19.12 -5.61
N LYS A 86 6.40 -20.14 -5.16
CA LYS A 86 5.71 -21.13 -5.99
C LYS A 86 4.21 -21.08 -5.82
N GLN A 87 3.76 -20.99 -4.57
CA GLN A 87 2.34 -20.97 -4.21
C GLN A 87 2.06 -20.09 -3.00
N THR A 88 0.81 -19.65 -2.87
CA THR A 88 0.32 -18.98 -1.66
C THR A 88 0.03 -20.05 -0.61
N LEU A 89 0.67 -19.91 0.56
CA LEU A 89 0.56 -20.86 1.67
C LEU A 89 -0.51 -20.44 2.69
N CYS A 90 -0.82 -19.15 2.78
CA CYS A 90 -1.80 -18.64 3.71
C CYS A 90 -2.71 -17.62 3.02
N TYR A 91 -4.01 -17.89 3.06
CA TYR A 91 -5.06 -17.06 2.44
C TYR A 91 -5.87 -16.23 3.44
N ASP A 92 -5.58 -16.36 4.73
CA ASP A 92 -6.31 -15.63 5.78
C ASP A 92 -5.69 -14.24 6.00
N PRO A 93 -6.40 -13.14 5.70
CA PRO A 93 -5.94 -11.78 5.94
C PRO A 93 -5.75 -11.45 7.43
N LEU A 94 -6.39 -12.18 8.35
CA LEU A 94 -6.17 -12.01 9.79
C LEU A 94 -4.79 -12.55 10.25
N ILE A 95 -4.25 -13.51 9.50
CA ILE A 95 -2.92 -14.08 9.76
C ILE A 95 -1.84 -13.31 9.01
N THR A 96 -2.09 -12.95 7.75
CA THR A 96 -1.10 -12.36 6.84
C THR A 96 -1.09 -10.84 6.85
N GLY A 97 -2.23 -10.23 7.11
CA GLY A 97 -2.52 -8.84 6.80
C GLY A 97 -3.05 -8.68 5.36
N ASP A 98 -3.86 -7.66 5.12
CA ASP A 98 -4.53 -7.40 3.83
C ASP A 98 -3.53 -7.20 2.68
N GLU A 99 -2.55 -6.32 2.90
CA GLU A 99 -1.62 -5.90 1.86
C GLU A 99 -0.65 -7.00 1.42
N PRO A 100 -0.03 -7.77 2.34
CA PRO A 100 0.79 -8.91 1.95
C PRO A 100 0.02 -10.00 1.22
N LEU A 101 -1.22 -10.27 1.62
CA LEU A 101 -2.07 -11.23 0.90
C LEU A 101 -2.38 -10.74 -0.51
N MET A 102 -2.73 -9.47 -0.67
CA MET A 102 -2.95 -8.86 -1.99
C MET A 102 -1.69 -8.98 -2.87
N LEU A 103 -0.51 -8.71 -2.32
CA LEU A 103 0.75 -8.88 -3.04
C LEU A 103 0.99 -10.34 -3.44
N ALA A 104 0.73 -11.29 -2.55
CA ALA A 104 0.87 -12.73 -2.80
C ALA A 104 -0.01 -13.20 -3.97
N LEU A 105 -1.25 -12.74 -4.02
CA LEU A 105 -2.18 -13.08 -5.08
C LEU A 105 -1.80 -12.48 -6.44
N LYS A 106 -1.09 -11.33 -6.44
CA LYS A 106 -0.63 -10.64 -7.65
C LYS A 106 0.76 -11.07 -8.12
N LEU A 107 1.68 -11.36 -7.18
CA LEU A 107 3.09 -11.71 -7.44
C LEU A 107 3.30 -13.21 -7.32
N LYS A 108 2.81 -13.97 -8.27
CA LYS A 108 2.77 -15.44 -8.25
C LYS A 108 4.12 -16.17 -8.18
N THR A 109 5.25 -15.45 -8.25
CA THR A 109 6.60 -16.01 -8.25
C THR A 109 7.54 -15.39 -7.23
N THR A 110 7.02 -14.46 -6.40
CA THR A 110 7.81 -13.73 -5.42
C THR A 110 7.52 -14.22 -4.01
N PRO A 111 8.51 -14.66 -3.23
CA PRO A 111 8.31 -14.97 -1.82
C PRO A 111 7.85 -13.74 -1.05
N ILE A 112 6.86 -13.92 -0.16
CA ILE A 112 6.31 -12.87 0.68
C ILE A 112 6.25 -13.33 2.12
N ILE A 113 6.92 -12.60 3.00
CA ILE A 113 7.10 -12.92 4.40
C ILE A 113 6.56 -11.80 5.26
N VAL A 114 5.87 -12.16 6.31
CA VAL A 114 5.25 -11.21 7.25
C VAL A 114 5.71 -11.49 8.68
N ASP A 115 6.10 -10.43 9.36
CA ASP A 115 6.39 -10.51 10.79
C ASP A 115 6.25 -9.14 11.47
N ASN A 116 5.67 -9.08 12.66
CA ASN A 116 5.60 -7.88 13.48
C ASN A 116 7.01 -7.33 13.82
N LYS A 117 8.00 -8.24 13.96
CA LYS A 117 9.41 -7.92 14.17
C LYS A 117 10.19 -8.15 12.87
N LYS A 118 10.44 -7.09 12.12
CA LYS A 118 11.12 -7.15 10.81
C LYS A 118 12.50 -7.81 10.88
N ASN A 119 13.26 -7.60 11.95
CA ASN A 119 14.56 -8.26 12.13
C ASN A 119 14.42 -9.79 12.18
N ARG A 120 13.39 -10.33 12.83
CA ARG A 120 13.10 -11.78 12.86
C ARG A 120 12.79 -12.31 11.46
N ALA A 121 11.93 -11.60 10.70
CA ALA A 121 11.67 -11.93 9.30
C ALA A 121 12.96 -11.94 8.46
N LEU A 122 13.85 -10.97 8.66
CA LEU A 122 15.12 -10.89 7.94
C LEU A 122 16.09 -12.02 8.31
N HIS A 123 16.09 -12.49 9.56
CA HIS A 123 16.84 -13.69 9.95
C HIS A 123 16.28 -14.93 9.27
N TYR A 124 14.97 -15.07 9.16
CA TYR A 124 14.35 -16.14 8.39
C TYR A 124 14.76 -16.07 6.89
N VAL A 125 14.72 -14.86 6.29
CA VAL A 125 15.17 -14.66 4.89
C VAL A 125 16.63 -15.08 4.72
N LYS A 126 17.51 -14.78 5.67
CA LYS A 126 18.92 -15.17 5.65
C LYS A 126 19.11 -16.68 5.51
N GLN A 127 18.23 -17.46 6.12
CA GLN A 127 18.28 -18.93 6.06
C GLN A 127 17.59 -19.49 4.80
N ALA A 128 16.37 -19.02 4.51
CA ALA A 128 15.53 -19.59 3.46
C ALA A 128 15.80 -19.01 2.06
N PHE A 129 16.26 -17.75 1.97
CA PHE A 129 16.44 -17.00 0.72
C PHE A 129 17.76 -16.22 0.67
N PRO A 130 18.93 -16.84 0.92
CA PRO A 130 20.20 -16.13 1.13
C PRO A 130 20.70 -15.33 -0.09
N GLN A 131 20.26 -15.70 -1.30
CA GLN A 131 20.66 -15.05 -2.55
C GLN A 131 19.64 -14.02 -3.06
N HIS A 132 18.63 -13.68 -2.25
CA HIS A 132 17.58 -12.75 -2.65
C HIS A 132 17.87 -11.36 -2.10
N ILE A 133 17.59 -10.32 -2.91
CA ILE A 133 17.46 -8.98 -2.37
C ILE A 133 16.13 -8.86 -1.62
N VAL A 134 16.10 -8.02 -0.60
CA VAL A 134 14.89 -7.81 0.20
C VAL A 134 14.23 -6.50 -0.18
N LEU A 135 12.95 -6.57 -0.55
CA LEU A 135 12.06 -5.41 -0.64
C LEU A 135 11.35 -5.26 0.70
N LEU A 136 11.79 -4.30 1.51
CA LEU A 136 11.33 -4.12 2.89
C LEU A 136 10.27 -3.03 2.96
N ASP A 137 9.04 -3.42 3.28
CA ASP A 137 7.88 -2.52 3.32
C ASP A 137 7.80 -1.70 4.61
N ASP A 138 7.39 -0.43 4.49
CA ASP A 138 7.17 0.56 5.56
C ASP A 138 8.29 0.60 6.60
N SER A 139 9.53 0.80 6.14
CA SER A 139 10.73 0.62 6.99
C SER A 139 11.60 1.86 7.19
N PHE A 140 11.16 3.04 6.74
CA PHE A 140 11.94 4.26 6.89
C PHE A 140 12.24 4.57 8.37
N GLN A 141 11.29 4.33 9.28
CA GLN A 141 11.43 4.49 10.72
C GLN A 141 12.17 3.33 11.42
N SER A 142 12.49 2.26 10.70
CA SER A 142 13.17 1.09 11.30
C SER A 142 14.70 1.31 11.34
N HIS A 143 15.16 2.22 12.21
CA HIS A 143 16.58 2.59 12.34
C HIS A 143 17.46 1.44 12.83
N TYR A 144 16.87 0.45 13.50
CA TYR A 144 17.56 -0.74 13.98
C TYR A 144 17.93 -1.76 12.88
N ILE A 145 17.56 -1.50 11.62
CA ILE A 145 17.96 -2.30 10.45
C ILE A 145 18.81 -1.43 9.54
N ARG A 146 20.01 -1.89 9.20
CA ARG A 146 20.83 -1.23 8.16
C ARG A 146 20.28 -1.61 6.78
N LYS A 147 19.86 -0.60 6.02
CA LYS A 147 19.35 -0.76 4.67
C LYS A 147 20.42 -0.36 3.66
N THR A 148 20.46 -1.09 2.55
CA THR A 148 21.38 -0.79 1.45
C THR A 148 20.88 0.37 0.62
N PHE A 149 19.56 0.46 0.42
CA PHE A 149 18.93 1.50 -0.37
C PHE A 149 17.58 1.91 0.23
N GLU A 150 17.40 3.19 0.55
CA GLU A 150 16.15 3.72 1.12
C GLU A 150 15.41 4.57 0.11
N ILE A 151 14.21 4.12 -0.28
CA ILE A 151 13.28 4.86 -1.13
C ILE A 151 12.19 5.45 -0.24
N VAL A 152 12.01 6.77 -0.31
CA VAL A 152 10.97 7.46 0.44
C VAL A 152 9.90 7.98 -0.51
N LEU A 153 8.65 7.59 -0.24
CA LEU A 153 7.50 8.06 -1.00
C LEU A 153 6.92 9.32 -0.37
N PHE A 154 6.71 10.34 -1.19
CA PHE A 154 6.04 11.57 -0.80
C PHE A 154 4.77 11.74 -1.63
N ASN A 155 3.61 11.77 -0.98
CA ASN A 155 2.32 11.91 -1.66
C ASN A 155 2.10 13.37 -2.08
N CYS A 156 1.96 13.63 -3.38
CA CYS A 156 1.73 14.97 -3.93
C CYS A 156 0.35 15.56 -3.61
N LEU A 157 -0.57 14.79 -3.03
CA LEU A 157 -1.89 15.28 -2.58
C LEU A 157 -1.86 15.85 -1.16
N VAL A 158 -0.74 15.74 -0.45
CA VAL A 158 -0.56 16.31 0.90
C VAL A 158 -0.63 17.83 0.84
N GLN A 159 -1.38 18.43 1.76
CA GLN A 159 -1.51 19.88 1.89
C GLN A 159 -0.47 20.45 2.88
N LYS A 160 -0.21 21.76 2.84
CA LYS A 160 0.76 22.41 3.77
C LYS A 160 0.39 22.18 5.24
N LYS A 161 -0.88 22.16 5.60
CA LYS A 161 -1.37 21.85 6.96
C LYS A 161 -1.01 20.44 7.44
N ASP A 162 -0.92 19.49 6.51
CA ASP A 162 -0.57 18.09 6.80
C ASP A 162 0.91 17.91 7.13
N LEU A 163 1.77 18.92 6.80
CA LEU A 163 3.21 18.94 7.12
C LEU A 163 3.47 19.29 8.59
N ARG A 164 2.58 18.88 9.46
CA ARG A 164 2.72 18.96 10.91
C ARG A 164 2.81 17.55 11.48
N PHE A 165 3.44 17.41 12.65
CA PHE A 165 3.43 16.14 13.36
C PHE A 165 2.02 15.74 13.79
N PHE A 166 1.73 14.45 13.77
CA PHE A 166 0.54 13.90 14.39
C PHE A 166 0.49 14.28 15.89
N PRO A 167 -0.65 14.68 16.47
CA PRO A 167 -1.99 14.69 15.87
C PRO A 167 -2.37 15.98 15.10
N PHE A 168 -1.53 17.01 15.04
CA PHE A 168 -1.81 18.30 14.40
C PHE A 168 -1.69 18.25 12.87
N GLY A 169 -1.18 17.19 12.31
CA GLY A 169 -1.02 16.92 10.88
C GLY A 169 -0.77 15.44 10.64
N LYS A 170 -0.05 15.12 9.57
CA LYS A 170 0.17 13.72 9.16
C LYS A 170 1.63 13.25 9.28
N LEU A 171 2.58 14.11 9.69
CA LEU A 171 3.97 13.70 9.76
C LEU A 171 4.25 12.72 10.90
N ARG A 172 5.00 11.67 10.60
CA ARG A 172 5.69 10.77 11.55
C ARG A 172 7.09 11.26 11.87
N GLU A 173 7.72 11.93 10.88
CA GLU A 173 9.05 12.51 10.97
C GLU A 173 9.06 13.87 10.27
N PRO A 174 9.98 14.80 10.65
CA PRO A 174 10.07 16.10 10.01
C PRO A 174 10.48 15.97 8.54
N LEU A 175 10.15 16.98 7.72
CA LEU A 175 10.56 17.02 6.31
C LEU A 175 12.08 16.87 6.13
N SER A 176 12.88 17.39 7.07
CA SER A 176 14.34 17.24 7.07
C SER A 176 14.80 15.79 7.05
N SER A 177 13.96 14.85 7.53
CA SER A 177 14.27 13.41 7.47
C SER A 177 14.39 12.86 6.05
N LEU A 178 13.84 13.56 5.04
CA LEU A 178 14.06 13.21 3.63
C LEU A 178 15.55 13.19 3.27
N SER A 179 16.40 13.95 3.97
CA SER A 179 17.86 13.97 3.75
C SER A 179 18.54 12.61 3.94
N ARG A 180 17.88 11.65 4.58
CA ARG A 180 18.40 10.27 4.75
C ARG A 180 18.08 9.36 3.58
N ALA A 181 17.11 9.73 2.75
CA ALA A 181 16.72 8.91 1.64
C ALA A 181 17.84 8.81 0.61
N HIS A 182 18.05 7.62 0.06
CA HIS A 182 18.87 7.46 -1.12
C HIS A 182 18.12 7.86 -2.38
N PHE A 183 16.77 7.84 -2.31
CA PHE A 183 15.89 8.18 -3.41
C PHE A 183 14.52 8.65 -2.91
N VAL A 184 13.98 9.72 -3.50
CA VAL A 184 12.62 10.19 -3.18
C VAL A 184 11.72 10.05 -4.41
N VAL A 185 10.53 9.49 -4.20
CA VAL A 185 9.50 9.39 -5.25
C VAL A 185 8.28 10.21 -4.85
N PHE A 186 7.99 11.24 -5.65
CA PHE A 186 6.80 12.07 -5.52
C PHE A 186 5.63 11.36 -6.19
N THR A 187 4.77 10.73 -5.37
CA THR A 187 3.67 9.87 -5.85
C THR A 187 2.40 10.66 -6.16
N LYS A 188 1.55 10.13 -7.07
CA LYS A 188 0.26 10.72 -7.47
C LYS A 188 0.43 12.12 -8.09
N HIS A 189 1.53 12.34 -8.80
CA HIS A 189 1.85 13.65 -9.37
C HIS A 189 0.77 14.15 -10.34
N ASN A 190 0.22 13.26 -11.17
CA ASN A 190 -0.85 13.59 -12.12
C ASN A 190 -2.21 13.96 -11.49
N LEU A 191 -2.40 13.71 -10.20
CA LEU A 191 -3.60 14.10 -9.45
C LEU A 191 -3.36 15.37 -8.60
N SER A 192 -2.12 15.85 -8.53
CA SER A 192 -1.77 17.02 -7.73
C SER A 192 -2.12 18.30 -8.45
N ILE A 193 -2.44 19.34 -7.69
CA ILE A 193 -2.54 20.71 -8.20
C ILE A 193 -1.15 21.21 -8.59
N LYS A 194 -1.06 22.03 -9.66
CA LYS A 194 0.22 22.52 -10.21
C LYS A 194 1.10 23.22 -9.17
N GLU A 195 0.53 24.02 -8.27
CA GLU A 195 1.25 24.77 -7.24
C GLU A 195 1.02 24.22 -5.82
N ASN A 196 1.46 23.00 -5.58
CA ASN A 196 1.35 22.42 -4.24
C ASN A 196 2.51 22.85 -3.34
N LYS A 197 2.25 23.77 -2.40
CA LYS A 197 3.24 24.28 -1.44
C LYS A 197 3.90 23.19 -0.58
N ALA A 198 3.21 22.07 -0.32
CA ALA A 198 3.80 20.96 0.43
C ALA A 198 4.85 20.22 -0.41
N VAL A 199 4.58 20.01 -1.69
CA VAL A 199 5.52 19.42 -2.64
C VAL A 199 6.75 20.32 -2.80
N HIS A 200 6.56 21.65 -2.94
CA HIS A 200 7.67 22.61 -3.01
C HIS A 200 8.55 22.56 -1.76
N SER A 201 7.94 22.48 -0.57
CA SER A 201 8.71 22.36 0.69
C SER A 201 9.53 21.07 0.75
N ALA A 202 8.98 19.94 0.31
CA ALA A 202 9.70 18.67 0.26
C ALA A 202 10.82 18.69 -0.81
N LEU A 203 10.54 19.24 -2.00
CA LEU A 203 11.52 19.40 -3.07
C LEU A 203 12.71 20.30 -2.65
N SER A 204 12.48 21.36 -1.87
CA SER A 204 13.56 22.20 -1.39
C SER A 204 14.53 21.42 -0.49
N VAL A 205 14.03 20.53 0.39
CA VAL A 205 14.87 19.64 1.19
C VAL A 205 15.65 18.66 0.32
N VAL A 206 14.97 18.03 -0.63
CA VAL A 206 15.57 17.03 -1.53
C VAL A 206 16.67 17.64 -2.38
N LYS A 207 16.42 18.81 -2.99
CA LYS A 207 17.41 19.55 -3.81
C LYS A 207 18.59 20.04 -2.98
N LYS A 208 18.34 20.63 -1.79
CA LYS A 208 19.40 21.10 -0.89
C LYS A 208 20.40 20.01 -0.49
N ASN A 209 19.92 18.76 -0.39
CA ASN A 209 20.74 17.61 0.00
C ASN A 209 21.18 16.75 -1.19
N ASN A 210 21.02 17.22 -2.44
CA ASN A 210 21.38 16.52 -3.68
C ASN A 210 20.82 15.10 -3.78
N ILE A 211 19.60 14.87 -3.27
CA ILE A 211 18.98 13.54 -3.28
C ILE A 211 18.32 13.30 -4.63
N PRO A 212 18.61 12.18 -5.31
CA PRO A 212 17.89 11.81 -6.54
C PRO A 212 16.40 11.66 -6.28
N TYR A 213 15.57 12.15 -7.21
CA TYR A 213 14.13 12.04 -7.09
C TYR A 213 13.45 11.81 -8.44
N LEU A 214 12.26 11.23 -8.40
CA LEU A 214 11.37 11.05 -9.54
C LEU A 214 9.94 11.43 -9.17
N TYR A 215 9.15 11.64 -10.22
CA TYR A 215 7.71 11.71 -10.10
C TYR A 215 7.07 10.39 -10.54
N SER A 216 6.01 9.99 -9.86
CA SER A 216 5.18 8.90 -10.32
C SER A 216 3.75 9.36 -10.55
N ASN A 217 3.24 8.97 -11.69
CA ASN A 217 1.83 9.06 -12.04
C ASN A 217 1.12 7.79 -11.61
N ILE A 218 -0.14 7.90 -11.31
CA ILE A 218 -1.01 6.75 -11.19
C ILE A 218 -1.96 6.69 -12.38
N SER A 219 -2.12 5.51 -12.91
CA SER A 219 -3.24 5.15 -13.78
C SER A 219 -4.05 4.08 -13.09
N SER A 220 -5.24 3.86 -13.55
CA SER A 220 -6.06 2.77 -13.05
C SER A 220 -6.58 1.91 -14.19
N SER A 221 -6.92 0.69 -13.84
CA SER A 221 -7.69 -0.21 -14.68
C SER A 221 -8.90 -0.67 -13.91
N ILE A 222 -9.99 -0.95 -14.61
CA ILE A 222 -11.20 -1.43 -14.01
C ILE A 222 -11.49 -2.86 -14.48
N SER A 223 -11.97 -3.69 -13.58
CA SER A 223 -12.46 -5.03 -13.89
C SER A 223 -13.80 -5.28 -13.22
N GLN A 224 -14.65 -6.04 -13.90
CA GLN A 224 -15.91 -6.51 -13.37
C GLN A 224 -15.73 -7.92 -12.82
N HIS A 225 -16.27 -8.15 -11.62
CA HIS A 225 -16.32 -9.45 -11.00
C HIS A 225 -17.78 -9.82 -10.72
N SER A 226 -18.15 -11.03 -11.06
CA SER A 226 -19.48 -11.59 -10.79
C SER A 226 -19.35 -12.98 -10.20
N ILE A 227 -20.35 -13.35 -9.40
CA ILE A 227 -20.43 -14.70 -8.82
C ILE A 227 -21.00 -15.62 -9.90
N ASN A 228 -20.18 -16.58 -10.37
CA ASN A 228 -20.58 -17.52 -11.40
C ASN A 228 -21.17 -18.81 -10.80
N LYS A 229 -20.70 -19.19 -9.59
CA LYS A 229 -21.17 -20.35 -8.84
C LYS A 229 -20.99 -20.06 -7.33
N VAL A 230 -21.97 -20.48 -6.52
CA VAL A 230 -21.96 -20.24 -5.07
C VAL A 230 -21.29 -21.38 -4.31
N GLN A 231 -21.44 -22.63 -4.77
CA GLN A 231 -20.83 -23.80 -4.14
C GLN A 231 -20.21 -24.74 -5.20
N PRO A 232 -18.86 -24.88 -5.23
CA PRO A 232 -17.88 -24.01 -4.59
C PRO A 232 -17.94 -22.60 -5.17
N ILE A 233 -17.63 -21.58 -4.35
CA ILE A 233 -17.70 -20.18 -4.81
C ILE A 233 -16.71 -19.97 -5.95
N LYS A 234 -17.23 -19.56 -7.10
CA LYS A 234 -16.44 -19.21 -8.29
C LYS A 234 -16.73 -17.78 -8.72
N TRP A 235 -15.69 -17.00 -8.87
CA TRP A 235 -15.74 -15.63 -9.36
C TRP A 235 -15.29 -15.57 -10.82
N LYS A 236 -16.09 -14.92 -11.65
CA LYS A 236 -15.72 -14.59 -13.03
C LYS A 236 -15.16 -13.16 -13.04
N GLN A 237 -13.96 -12.96 -13.56
CA GLN A 237 -13.35 -11.65 -13.76
C GLN A 237 -13.35 -11.30 -15.25
N THR A 238 -13.75 -10.07 -15.57
CA THR A 238 -13.74 -9.51 -16.92
C THR A 238 -13.10 -8.13 -16.89
N PRO A 239 -11.99 -7.90 -17.60
CA PRO A 239 -11.42 -6.56 -17.75
C PRO A 239 -12.40 -5.64 -18.47
N LEU A 240 -12.49 -4.38 -18.03
CA LEU A 240 -13.34 -3.38 -18.65
C LEU A 240 -12.50 -2.17 -19.11
N LYS A 241 -12.94 -1.54 -20.19
CA LYS A 241 -12.42 -0.23 -20.61
C LYS A 241 -13.25 0.92 -20.02
N LYS A 242 -14.56 0.71 -19.87
CA LYS A 242 -15.53 1.67 -19.32
C LYS A 242 -16.54 0.95 -18.45
N LEU A 243 -17.15 1.67 -17.53
CA LEU A 243 -18.30 1.17 -16.77
C LEU A 243 -19.55 1.10 -17.67
N PRO A 244 -20.43 0.12 -17.46
CA PRO A 244 -21.73 0.09 -18.12
C PRO A 244 -22.57 1.30 -17.71
N LYS A 245 -23.06 2.08 -18.68
CA LYS A 245 -23.77 3.36 -18.45
C LYS A 245 -25.05 3.22 -17.61
N ASN A 246 -25.71 2.06 -17.71
CA ASN A 246 -27.00 1.83 -17.05
C ASN A 246 -26.87 1.29 -15.62
N ASN A 247 -25.66 1.10 -15.11
CA ASN A 247 -25.46 0.58 -13.77
C ASN A 247 -25.47 1.71 -12.75
N ILE A 248 -26.39 1.62 -11.77
CA ILE A 248 -26.34 2.43 -10.55
C ILE A 248 -25.35 1.75 -9.61
N LEU A 249 -24.37 2.48 -9.12
CA LEU A 249 -23.27 1.92 -8.33
C LEU A 249 -23.25 2.47 -6.91
N LEU A 250 -22.98 1.60 -5.95
CA LEU A 250 -22.61 1.98 -4.59
C LEU A 250 -21.09 1.99 -4.49
N LEU A 251 -20.48 3.15 -4.21
CA LEU A 251 -19.06 3.24 -3.95
C LEU A 251 -18.76 2.78 -2.53
N CYS A 252 -17.80 1.87 -2.36
CA CYS A 252 -17.47 1.29 -1.07
C CYS A 252 -15.94 1.14 -0.93
N CYS A 253 -15.34 1.78 0.07
CA CYS A 253 -13.92 1.58 0.36
C CYS A 253 -13.55 1.80 1.83
N GLY A 254 -12.51 1.05 2.29
CA GLY A 254 -11.89 1.14 3.61
C GLY A 254 -10.37 1.28 3.50
N ILE A 255 -9.92 2.39 2.90
CA ILE A 255 -8.51 2.70 2.64
C ILE A 255 -8.11 4.05 3.25
N GLY A 256 -6.80 4.24 3.46
CA GLY A 256 -6.25 5.45 4.10
C GLY A 256 -6.36 6.75 3.29
N ASP A 257 -6.72 6.69 2.01
CA ASP A 257 -6.92 7.85 1.13
C ASP A 257 -8.15 7.66 0.24
N PRO A 258 -9.38 7.75 0.80
CA PRO A 258 -10.62 7.57 0.05
C PRO A 258 -10.79 8.59 -1.08
N GLN A 259 -10.32 9.83 -0.87
CA GLN A 259 -10.45 10.90 -1.86
C GLN A 259 -9.69 10.59 -3.14
N SER A 260 -8.48 10.05 -3.02
CA SER A 260 -7.72 9.59 -4.19
C SER A 260 -8.44 8.48 -4.96
N PHE A 261 -9.14 7.57 -4.25
CA PHE A 261 -9.94 6.52 -4.90
C PHE A 261 -11.15 7.12 -5.64
N ILE A 262 -11.88 8.05 -5.01
CA ILE A 262 -13.02 8.73 -5.63
C ILE A 262 -12.55 9.46 -6.89
N GLN A 263 -11.49 10.28 -6.81
CA GLN A 263 -10.94 11.00 -7.96
C GLN A 263 -10.50 10.05 -9.09
N THR A 264 -9.83 8.96 -8.74
CA THR A 264 -9.39 7.97 -9.72
C THR A 264 -10.58 7.25 -10.38
N SER A 265 -11.66 7.04 -9.63
CA SER A 265 -12.87 6.39 -10.14
C SER A 265 -13.65 7.27 -11.13
N GLN A 266 -13.59 8.59 -10.96
CA GLN A 266 -14.33 9.56 -11.82
C GLN A 266 -13.96 9.45 -13.31
N GLN A 267 -12.73 9.01 -13.65
CA GLN A 267 -12.35 8.82 -15.06
C GLN A 267 -13.18 7.74 -15.78
N TYR A 268 -13.89 6.89 -15.05
CA TYR A 268 -14.79 5.87 -15.60
C TYR A 268 -16.25 6.33 -15.66
N GLU A 269 -16.53 7.59 -15.32
CA GLU A 269 -17.86 8.20 -15.30
C GLU A 269 -18.91 7.34 -14.57
N PRO A 270 -18.65 6.93 -13.30
CA PRO A 270 -19.55 6.05 -12.58
C PRO A 270 -20.84 6.79 -12.17
N ASN A 271 -22.00 6.14 -12.37
CA ASN A 271 -23.27 6.59 -11.80
C ASN A 271 -23.37 6.13 -10.33
N ILE A 272 -22.88 6.97 -9.39
CA ILE A 272 -22.80 6.63 -7.97
C ILE A 272 -24.04 7.16 -7.24
N CYS A 273 -24.85 6.27 -6.68
CA CYS A 273 -26.00 6.63 -5.85
C CYS A 273 -25.61 7.05 -4.43
N GLN A 274 -24.60 6.43 -3.86
CA GLN A 274 -24.13 6.65 -2.50
C GLN A 274 -22.68 6.21 -2.34
N SER A 275 -21.96 6.81 -1.37
CA SER A 275 -20.62 6.38 -0.99
C SER A 275 -20.61 5.88 0.46
N LEU A 276 -20.06 4.66 0.66
CA LEU A 276 -19.77 4.08 1.96
C LEU A 276 -18.25 4.13 2.19
N LEU A 277 -17.82 5.08 3.01
CA LEU A 277 -16.41 5.25 3.36
C LEU A 277 -16.18 4.70 4.77
N PHE A 278 -15.32 3.71 4.87
CA PHE A 278 -14.92 3.07 6.13
C PHE A 278 -13.52 3.55 6.55
N SER A 279 -13.16 3.28 7.81
CA SER A 279 -11.81 3.52 8.30
C SER A 279 -10.78 2.65 7.55
N ASP A 280 -9.55 3.12 7.47
CA ASP A 280 -8.46 2.33 6.86
C ASP A 280 -8.34 0.95 7.53
N HIS A 281 -8.13 -0.07 6.69
CA HIS A 281 -8.12 -1.48 7.10
C HIS A 281 -9.42 -1.96 7.77
N TYR A 282 -10.56 -1.45 7.31
CA TYR A 282 -11.86 -1.93 7.82
C TYR A 282 -11.98 -3.44 7.70
N ASN A 283 -12.36 -4.08 8.81
CA ASN A 283 -12.54 -5.53 8.87
C ASN A 283 -13.99 -5.90 8.55
N TYR A 284 -14.24 -6.22 7.28
CA TYR A 284 -15.57 -6.59 6.81
C TYR A 284 -16.09 -7.87 7.46
N ALA A 285 -15.23 -8.85 7.74
CA ALA A 285 -15.63 -10.12 8.35
C ALA A 285 -16.07 -9.94 9.82
N GLN A 286 -15.29 -9.19 10.62
CA GLN A 286 -15.69 -8.91 12.00
C GLN A 286 -16.94 -8.04 12.12
N ASN A 287 -17.18 -7.17 11.13
CA ASN A 287 -18.33 -6.26 11.09
C ASN A 287 -19.36 -6.70 10.06
N GLU A 288 -19.40 -7.98 9.68
CA GLU A 288 -20.19 -8.48 8.57
C GLU A 288 -21.69 -8.16 8.72
N GLN A 289 -22.24 -8.38 9.89
CA GLN A 289 -23.63 -8.09 10.17
C GLN A 289 -23.99 -6.61 9.92
N SER A 290 -23.21 -5.68 10.48
CA SER A 290 -23.41 -4.24 10.30
C SER A 290 -23.18 -3.81 8.85
N PHE A 291 -22.16 -4.36 8.20
CA PHE A 291 -21.89 -4.11 6.79
C PHE A 291 -23.05 -4.56 5.90
N MET A 292 -23.51 -5.80 6.04
CA MET A 292 -24.62 -6.36 5.27
C MET A 292 -25.92 -5.63 5.52
N GLN A 293 -26.21 -5.23 6.75
CA GLN A 293 -27.39 -4.43 7.07
C GLN A 293 -27.38 -3.10 6.31
N LYS A 294 -26.26 -2.38 6.31
CA LYS A 294 -26.11 -1.12 5.55
C LYS A 294 -26.27 -1.33 4.05
N ILE A 295 -25.64 -2.36 3.49
CA ILE A 295 -25.73 -2.69 2.06
C ILE A 295 -27.18 -2.99 1.68
N LYS A 296 -27.89 -3.82 2.46
CA LYS A 296 -29.28 -4.16 2.20
C LYS A 296 -30.23 -2.97 2.25
N LEU A 297 -30.08 -2.11 3.27
CA LEU A 297 -30.87 -0.88 3.37
C LEU A 297 -30.66 0.05 2.17
N LEU A 298 -29.41 0.23 1.75
CA LEU A 298 -29.09 1.06 0.58
C LEU A 298 -29.56 0.41 -0.73
N TYR A 299 -29.55 -0.92 -0.81
CA TYR A 299 -30.08 -1.65 -1.97
C TYR A 299 -31.60 -1.41 -2.10
N ILE A 300 -32.34 -1.54 -1.01
CA ILE A 300 -33.78 -1.26 -0.98
C ILE A 300 -34.06 0.19 -1.40
N LYS A 301 -33.24 1.14 -0.92
CA LYS A 301 -33.45 2.57 -1.18
C LYS A 301 -33.10 2.99 -2.60
N HIS A 302 -32.03 2.45 -3.19
CA HIS A 302 -31.43 2.97 -4.43
C HIS A 302 -31.43 1.98 -5.59
N GLY A 303 -31.70 0.67 -5.35
CA GLY A 303 -31.69 -0.35 -6.40
C GLY A 303 -30.37 -0.49 -7.16
N PHE A 304 -29.22 -0.26 -6.49
CA PHE A 304 -27.94 -0.32 -7.17
C PHE A 304 -27.64 -1.74 -7.69
N SER A 305 -27.03 -1.82 -8.87
CA SER A 305 -26.67 -3.07 -9.54
C SER A 305 -25.23 -3.50 -9.32
N GLY A 306 -24.39 -2.63 -8.73
CA GLY A 306 -23.00 -2.96 -8.51
C GLY A 306 -22.32 -2.18 -7.37
N LEU A 307 -21.25 -2.79 -6.86
CA LEU A 307 -20.32 -2.18 -5.91
C LEU A 307 -19.07 -1.73 -6.65
N LEU A 308 -18.71 -0.45 -6.55
CA LEU A 308 -17.45 0.10 -7.00
C LEU A 308 -16.48 0.15 -5.82
N THR A 309 -15.39 -0.60 -5.87
CA THR A 309 -14.49 -0.77 -4.73
C THR A 309 -13.02 -0.91 -5.14
N THR A 310 -12.13 -0.95 -4.16
CA THR A 310 -10.70 -1.19 -4.38
C THR A 310 -10.39 -2.69 -4.39
N ASP A 311 -9.26 -3.07 -4.98
CA ASP A 311 -8.78 -4.45 -4.94
C ASP A 311 -8.52 -4.94 -3.50
N LYS A 312 -7.98 -4.07 -2.63
CA LYS A 312 -7.75 -4.33 -1.20
C LYS A 312 -9.05 -4.66 -0.44
N ASP A 313 -10.12 -3.92 -0.72
CA ASP A 313 -11.41 -4.15 -0.07
C ASP A 313 -12.13 -5.37 -0.67
N PHE A 314 -12.06 -5.57 -1.99
CA PHE A 314 -12.69 -6.70 -2.64
C PHE A 314 -12.16 -8.05 -2.15
N ILE A 315 -10.84 -8.17 -1.93
CA ILE A 315 -10.24 -9.39 -1.35
C ILE A 315 -10.89 -9.76 -0.02
N LYS A 316 -11.26 -8.78 0.79
CA LYS A 316 -11.95 -9.00 2.08
C LYS A 316 -13.43 -9.29 1.91
N ILE A 317 -14.10 -8.55 1.02
CA ILE A 317 -15.53 -8.72 0.75
C ILE A 317 -15.83 -10.11 0.17
N LYS A 318 -15.01 -10.62 -0.73
CA LYS A 318 -15.20 -11.96 -1.29
C LYS A 318 -14.99 -13.10 -0.30
N ASN A 319 -14.38 -12.83 0.86
CA ASN A 319 -14.17 -13.81 1.93
C ASN A 319 -15.21 -13.69 3.05
N LEU A 320 -16.31 -12.99 2.83
CA LEU A 320 -17.46 -12.98 3.76
C LEU A 320 -18.15 -14.36 3.82
N SER A 321 -19.05 -14.51 4.77
CA SER A 321 -19.80 -15.76 4.95
C SER A 321 -20.55 -16.20 3.69
N LEU A 322 -20.78 -17.50 3.57
CA LEU A 322 -21.52 -18.05 2.45
C LEU A 322 -22.91 -17.39 2.30
N LYS A 323 -23.58 -17.09 3.43
CA LYS A 323 -24.88 -16.41 3.46
C LYS A 323 -24.83 -15.02 2.78
N SER A 324 -23.79 -14.24 3.04
CA SER A 324 -23.61 -12.94 2.40
C SER A 324 -23.30 -13.06 0.92
N ILE A 325 -22.46 -14.01 0.54
CA ILE A 325 -22.14 -14.30 -0.86
C ILE A 325 -23.36 -14.80 -1.64
N GLN A 326 -24.19 -15.64 -1.02
CA GLN A 326 -25.46 -16.09 -1.60
C GLN A 326 -26.40 -14.91 -1.87
N TRP A 327 -26.57 -14.00 -0.91
CA TRP A 327 -27.39 -12.82 -1.11
C TRP A 327 -26.88 -11.94 -2.25
N PHE A 328 -25.56 -11.73 -2.39
CA PHE A 328 -24.99 -11.01 -3.53
C PHE A 328 -25.31 -11.70 -4.86
N ALA A 329 -25.28 -13.04 -4.88
CA ALA A 329 -25.61 -13.83 -6.07
C ALA A 329 -27.10 -13.74 -6.43
N GLU A 330 -28.00 -13.81 -5.45
CA GLU A 330 -29.46 -13.72 -5.62
C GLU A 330 -29.87 -12.39 -6.28
N ILE A 331 -29.29 -11.27 -5.84
CA ILE A 331 -29.55 -9.96 -6.43
C ILE A 331 -28.69 -9.68 -7.67
N LYS A 332 -27.90 -10.65 -8.14
CA LYS A 332 -26.98 -10.53 -9.29
C LYS A 332 -26.04 -9.34 -9.18
N LEU A 333 -25.58 -9.04 -7.95
CA LEU A 333 -24.71 -7.90 -7.69
C LEU A 333 -23.38 -8.04 -8.42
N GLN A 334 -22.96 -7.01 -9.12
CA GLN A 334 -21.68 -6.94 -9.81
C GLN A 334 -20.67 -6.16 -8.96
N PHE A 335 -19.41 -6.55 -9.04
CA PHE A 335 -18.32 -5.85 -8.35
C PHE A 335 -17.39 -5.24 -9.39
N PHE A 336 -17.23 -3.93 -9.31
CA PHE A 336 -16.32 -3.17 -10.17
C PHE A 336 -15.10 -2.79 -9.36
N ILE A 337 -13.96 -3.34 -9.74
CA ILE A 337 -12.70 -3.20 -9.01
C ILE A 337 -11.81 -2.23 -9.74
N VAL A 338 -11.45 -1.14 -9.07
CA VAL A 338 -10.46 -0.19 -9.58
C VAL A 338 -9.09 -0.57 -9.01
N ASP A 339 -8.22 -1.04 -9.88
CA ASP A 339 -6.83 -1.37 -9.57
C ASP A 339 -5.91 -0.24 -10.00
N ILE A 340 -4.96 0.13 -9.14
CA ILE A 340 -4.03 1.25 -9.37
C ILE A 340 -2.71 0.71 -9.91
N LYS A 341 -2.21 1.34 -10.97
CA LYS A 341 -0.90 1.09 -11.55
C LYS A 341 -0.03 2.33 -11.40
N ILE A 342 1.21 2.12 -11.01
CA ILE A 342 2.22 3.17 -10.90
C ILE A 342 3.02 3.24 -12.20
N HIS A 343 3.28 4.45 -12.66
CA HIS A 343 4.16 4.76 -13.77
C HIS A 343 5.17 5.80 -13.30
N LEU A 344 6.46 5.45 -13.29
CA LEU A 344 7.52 6.39 -13.00
C LEU A 344 7.86 7.21 -14.25
N ILE A 345 8.05 8.49 -14.05
CA ILE A 345 8.68 9.37 -15.04
C ILE A 345 10.19 9.18 -14.89
N GLU A 346 10.90 8.90 -16.01
CA GLU A 346 12.35 8.58 -16.00
C GLU A 346 12.73 7.34 -15.16
N GLU A 347 11.96 6.27 -15.30
CA GLU A 347 12.12 4.97 -14.61
C GLU A 347 13.57 4.44 -14.64
N ASP A 348 14.29 4.69 -15.74
CA ASP A 348 15.66 4.19 -15.94
C ASP A 348 16.65 4.63 -14.86
N LYS A 349 16.42 5.79 -14.23
CA LYS A 349 17.24 6.26 -13.11
C LYS A 349 17.17 5.31 -11.92
N LEU A 350 15.97 4.85 -11.57
CA LEU A 350 15.75 3.90 -10.48
C LEU A 350 16.22 2.49 -10.86
N ILE A 351 15.94 2.06 -12.10
CA ILE A 351 16.34 0.75 -12.60
C ILE A 351 17.86 0.56 -12.55
N ARG A 352 18.65 1.58 -12.90
CA ARG A 352 20.13 1.53 -12.81
C ARG A 352 20.58 1.23 -11.38
N HIS A 353 20.00 1.87 -10.37
CA HIS A 353 20.32 1.61 -8.97
C HIS A 353 19.92 0.19 -8.53
N ILE A 354 18.75 -0.28 -8.96
CA ILE A 354 18.31 -1.65 -8.64
C ILE A 354 19.24 -2.68 -9.27
N LYS A 355 19.68 -2.49 -10.52
CA LYS A 355 20.63 -3.36 -11.19
C LYS A 355 21.99 -3.43 -10.49
N SER A 356 22.49 -2.32 -9.95
CA SER A 356 23.76 -2.29 -9.23
C SER A 356 23.70 -2.99 -7.87
N LEU A 357 22.52 -3.30 -7.34
CA LEU A 357 22.32 -4.04 -6.09
C LEU A 357 22.10 -5.54 -6.32
N GLY A 358 21.78 -5.94 -7.54
CA GLY A 358 21.68 -7.36 -7.92
C GLY A 358 23.07 -8.00 -8.00
N PRO A 359 23.15 -9.31 -7.80
CA PRO A 359 24.40 -10.07 -7.98
C PRO A 359 24.84 -10.06 -9.43
#